data_616f6176aebcd504835afb1352f6fad0
#
_entry.id   616f6176aebcd504835afb1352f6fad0
#
_cell.length_a   1.000
_cell.length_b   1.000
_cell.length_c   1.000
_cell.angle_alpha   90.00
_cell.angle_beta   90.00
_cell.angle_gamma   90.00
#
_symmetry.space_group_name_H-M   'P 1'
#
loop_
_entity.id
_entity.type
_entity.pdbx_description
1 polymer ?
#
loop_
_entity_poly.entity_id
_entity_poly.type
_entity_poly.pdbx_seq_one_letter_code
_entity_poly.pdbx_strand_id
1 'polypeptide(L)'
;MYHSGNSELEQLEDRHYRFNQKLSELEWDYADMRMDVRQHTENLVDWLSAIHFQAPSAEAQSGLERLFALQEEFEAELKRYEERLEEEREREQQEYYKQRQQLEQDH
;
A
#
# COMPACT_ATOMS: atom_id res chain seq x y z
N MET A 1 1.95 -41.43 13.67
CA MET A 1 2.71 -41.25 12.42
C MET A 1 2.12 -40.09 11.64
N TYR A 2 2.96 -39.22 11.18
CA TYR A 2 2.50 -38.06 10.42
C TYR A 2 2.27 -38.38 8.96
N HIS A 3 1.20 -37.86 8.43
CA HIS A 3 0.95 -37.96 7.00
C HIS A 3 1.68 -36.81 6.30
N SER A 4 2.43 -37.14 5.26
CA SER A 4 3.15 -36.13 4.48
C SER A 4 2.19 -35.06 3.91
N GLY A 5 0.95 -35.46 3.57
CA GLY A 5 -0.06 -34.55 3.09
C GLY A 5 -0.49 -33.49 4.11
N ASN A 6 -0.61 -33.87 5.40
CA ASN A 6 -0.91 -32.92 6.47
C ASN A 6 0.23 -31.94 6.67
N SER A 7 1.47 -32.43 6.60
CA SER A 7 2.64 -31.58 6.71
C SER A 7 2.73 -30.58 5.54
N GLU A 8 2.44 -31.03 4.33
CA GLU A 8 2.41 -30.18 3.14
C GLU A 8 1.31 -29.13 3.23
N LEU A 9 0.14 -29.51 3.72
CA LEU A 9 -0.97 -28.58 3.92
C LEU A 9 -0.63 -27.52 4.96
N GLU A 10 -0.03 -27.94 6.09
CA GLU A 10 0.40 -27.01 7.12
C GLU A 10 1.45 -26.03 6.61
N GLN A 11 2.39 -26.50 5.79
CA GLN A 11 3.40 -25.64 5.17
C GLN A 11 2.77 -24.65 4.19
N LEU A 12 1.79 -25.10 3.42
CA LEU A 12 1.06 -24.25 2.49
C LEU A 12 0.30 -23.16 3.24
N GLU A 13 -0.42 -23.53 4.29
CA GLU A 13 -1.17 -22.57 5.11
C GLU A 13 -0.24 -21.56 5.77
N ASP A 14 0.91 -22.00 6.25
CA ASP A 14 1.89 -21.13 6.87
C ASP A 14 2.47 -20.13 5.88
N ARG A 15 2.82 -20.58 4.66
CA ARG A 15 3.33 -19.71 3.61
C ARG A 15 2.28 -18.68 3.19
N HIS A 16 1.03 -19.12 3.04
CA HIS A 16 -0.08 -18.25 2.69
C HIS A 16 -0.31 -17.17 3.76
N TYR A 17 -0.29 -17.59 5.03
CA TYR A 17 -0.44 -16.67 6.16
C TYR A 17 0.68 -15.64 6.18
N ARG A 18 1.94 -16.07 6.02
CA ARG A 18 3.10 -15.17 6.02
C ARG A 18 3.05 -14.18 4.87
N PHE A 19 2.65 -14.64 3.69
CA PHE A 19 2.54 -13.80 2.52
C PHE A 19 1.48 -12.71 2.74
N ASN A 20 0.30 -13.08 3.22
CA ASN A 20 -0.76 -12.13 3.51
C ASN A 20 -0.37 -11.14 4.61
N GLN A 21 0.39 -11.59 5.58
CA GLN A 21 0.89 -10.73 6.64
C GLN A 21 1.84 -9.66 6.09
N LYS A 22 2.74 -10.04 5.18
CA LYS A 22 3.63 -9.10 4.52
C LYS A 22 2.87 -8.08 3.68
N LEU A 23 1.83 -8.51 2.97
CA LEU A 23 0.98 -7.59 2.23
C LEU A 23 0.29 -6.59 3.14
N SER A 24 -0.21 -7.05 4.29
CA SER A 24 -0.84 -6.18 5.27
C SER A 24 0.15 -5.17 5.85
N GLU A 25 1.38 -5.57 6.12
CA GLU A 25 2.44 -4.68 6.58
C GLU A 25 2.73 -3.60 5.55
N LEU A 26 2.81 -3.96 4.26
CA LEU A 26 3.00 -2.99 3.18
C LEU A 26 1.83 -2.02 3.06
N GLU A 27 0.60 -2.51 3.23
CA GLU A 27 -0.58 -1.65 3.23
C GLU A 27 -0.53 -0.62 4.36
N TRP A 28 -0.12 -1.04 5.56
CA TRP A 28 0.08 -0.14 6.69
C TRP A 28 1.16 0.89 6.41
N ASP A 29 2.28 0.46 5.81
CA ASP A 29 3.38 1.36 5.45
C ASP A 29 2.90 2.41 4.44
N TYR A 30 2.11 2.02 3.45
CA TYR A 30 1.56 2.97 2.48
C TYR A 30 0.58 3.94 3.13
N ALA A 31 -0.26 3.46 4.05
CA ALA A 31 -1.19 4.33 4.78
C ALA A 31 -0.43 5.35 5.63
N ASP A 32 0.62 4.92 6.34
CA ASP A 32 1.46 5.79 7.15
C ASP A 32 2.16 6.83 6.27
N MET A 33 2.69 6.40 5.13
CA MET A 33 3.34 7.29 4.17
C MET A 33 2.37 8.36 3.65
N ARG A 34 1.15 7.95 3.34
CA ARG A 34 0.11 8.89 2.90
C ARG A 34 -0.17 9.94 3.96
N MET A 35 -0.30 9.53 5.22
CA MET A 35 -0.55 10.44 6.33
C MET A 35 0.60 11.41 6.52
N ASP A 36 1.84 10.92 6.47
CA ASP A 36 3.04 11.73 6.62
C ASP A 36 3.13 12.79 5.54
N VAL A 37 2.92 12.40 4.28
CA VAL A 37 2.99 13.32 3.16
C VAL A 37 1.89 14.36 3.24
N ARG A 38 0.67 13.96 3.59
CA ARG A 38 -0.44 14.91 3.78
C ARG A 38 -0.12 15.92 4.86
N GLN A 39 0.41 15.46 6.00
CA GLN A 39 0.75 16.34 7.11
C GLN A 39 1.83 17.35 6.71
N HIS A 40 2.89 16.89 6.05
CA HIS A 40 3.95 17.78 5.58
C HIS A 40 3.45 18.77 4.53
N THR A 41 2.62 18.31 3.60
CA THR A 41 2.04 19.18 2.57
C THR A 41 1.16 20.24 3.20
N GLU A 42 0.29 19.88 4.14
CA GLU A 42 -0.55 20.83 4.86
C GLU A 42 0.27 21.89 5.58
N ASN A 43 1.35 21.47 6.25
CA ASN A 43 2.24 22.40 6.93
C ASN A 43 2.91 23.38 5.97
N LEU A 44 3.36 22.89 4.82
CA LEU A 44 3.98 23.74 3.80
C LEU A 44 2.97 24.67 3.15
N VAL A 45 1.76 24.18 2.89
CA VAL A 45 0.67 25.00 2.33
C VAL A 45 0.31 26.12 3.30
N ASP A 46 0.16 25.82 4.58
CA ASP A 46 -0.17 26.82 5.61
C ASP A 46 0.92 27.87 5.71
N TRP A 47 2.17 27.47 5.71
CA TRP A 47 3.32 28.37 5.78
C TRP A 47 3.38 29.29 4.55
N LEU A 48 3.27 28.72 3.36
CA LEU A 48 3.36 29.48 2.11
C LEU A 48 2.13 30.37 1.91
N SER A 49 0.96 29.90 2.34
CA SER A 49 -0.26 30.71 2.32
C SER A 49 -0.15 31.94 3.22
N ALA A 50 0.45 31.78 4.40
CA ALA A 50 0.67 32.90 5.33
C ALA A 50 1.63 33.93 4.72
N ILE A 51 2.70 33.48 4.07
CA ILE A 51 3.64 34.36 3.37
C ILE A 51 2.91 35.11 2.24
N HIS A 52 2.16 34.38 1.42
CA HIS A 52 1.43 34.96 0.29
C HIS A 52 0.39 35.99 0.76
N PHE A 53 -0.26 35.74 1.90
CA PHE A 53 -1.23 36.66 2.47
C PHE A 53 -0.57 37.98 2.89
N GLN A 54 0.63 37.92 3.50
CA GLN A 54 1.36 39.10 3.95
C GLN A 54 2.00 39.87 2.79
N ALA A 55 2.53 39.17 1.81
CA ALA A 55 3.23 39.74 0.68
C ALA A 55 2.91 38.91 -0.59
N PRO A 56 1.74 39.20 -1.21
CA PRO A 56 1.33 38.44 -2.39
C PRO A 56 2.40 38.46 -3.48
N SER A 57 2.71 37.29 -4.02
CA SER A 57 3.69 37.16 -5.08
C SER A 57 3.31 36.03 -6.03
N ALA A 58 3.78 36.15 -7.28
CA ALA A 58 3.59 35.11 -8.28
C ALA A 58 4.34 33.83 -7.90
N GLU A 59 5.52 33.94 -7.24
CA GLU A 59 6.30 32.82 -6.78
C GLU A 59 5.58 32.02 -5.71
N ALA A 60 4.95 32.69 -4.75
CA ALA A 60 4.19 32.02 -3.70
C ALA A 60 2.98 31.30 -4.27
N GLN A 61 2.26 31.93 -5.19
CA GLN A 61 1.12 31.32 -5.86
C GLN A 61 1.54 30.08 -6.66
N SER A 62 2.61 30.21 -7.43
CA SER A 62 3.18 29.09 -8.18
C SER A 62 3.62 27.94 -7.28
N GLY A 63 4.22 28.29 -6.14
CA GLY A 63 4.63 27.29 -5.13
C GLY A 63 3.46 26.50 -4.58
N LEU A 64 2.35 27.18 -4.26
CA LEU A 64 1.12 26.55 -3.79
C LEU A 64 0.56 25.56 -4.83
N GLU A 65 0.45 26.02 -6.08
CA GLU A 65 -0.03 25.18 -7.18
C GLU A 65 0.83 23.94 -7.35
N ARG A 66 2.15 24.12 -7.24
CA ARG A 66 3.10 22.99 -7.35
C ARG A 66 2.96 22.00 -6.20
N LEU A 67 2.77 22.48 -4.97
CA LEU A 67 2.55 21.61 -3.82
C LEU A 67 1.31 20.72 -4.00
N PHE A 68 0.21 21.32 -4.45
CA PHE A 68 -1.02 20.58 -4.71
C PHE A 68 -0.82 19.54 -5.83
N ALA A 69 -0.14 19.93 -6.92
CA ALA A 69 0.11 19.02 -8.03
C ALA A 69 0.99 17.85 -7.60
N LEU A 70 2.03 18.10 -6.80
CA LEU A 70 2.91 17.04 -6.29
C LEU A 70 2.17 16.07 -5.38
N GLN A 71 1.26 16.58 -4.54
CA GLN A 71 0.46 15.72 -3.68
C GLN A 71 -0.48 14.83 -4.49
N GLU A 72 -1.12 15.38 -5.52
CA GLU A 72 -1.98 14.59 -6.40
C GLU A 72 -1.20 13.48 -7.11
N GLU A 73 -0.02 13.80 -7.62
CA GLU A 73 0.86 12.82 -8.27
C GLU A 73 1.27 11.71 -7.29
N PHE A 74 1.65 12.10 -6.08
CA PHE A 74 2.04 11.16 -5.04
C PHE A 74 0.88 10.22 -4.69
N GLU A 75 -0.31 10.76 -4.47
CA GLU A 75 -1.48 9.94 -4.10
C GLU A 75 -1.91 9.02 -5.24
N ALA A 76 -1.81 9.48 -6.49
CA ALA A 76 -2.10 8.63 -7.64
C ALA A 76 -1.10 7.47 -7.76
N GLU A 77 0.18 7.74 -7.52
CA GLU A 77 1.21 6.70 -7.54
C GLU A 77 1.03 5.70 -6.40
N LEU A 78 0.73 6.19 -5.20
CA LEU A 78 0.49 5.35 -4.05
C LEU A 78 -0.72 4.43 -4.27
N LYS A 79 -1.77 4.97 -4.87
CA LYS A 79 -2.96 4.19 -5.22
C LYS A 79 -2.62 3.06 -6.18
N ARG A 80 -1.74 3.30 -7.15
CA ARG A 80 -1.28 2.24 -8.06
C ARG A 80 -0.55 1.12 -7.32
N TYR A 81 0.29 1.46 -6.33
CA TYR A 81 0.95 0.45 -5.51
C TYR A 81 -0.06 -0.35 -4.68
N GLU A 82 -1.05 0.32 -4.11
CA GLU A 82 -2.11 -0.34 -3.35
C GLU A 82 -2.93 -1.28 -4.23
N GLU A 83 -3.23 -0.90 -5.46
CA GLU A 83 -3.92 -1.74 -6.43
C GLU A 83 -3.09 -2.99 -6.78
N ARG A 84 -1.77 -2.84 -6.91
CA ARG A 84 -0.87 -3.98 -7.14
C ARG A 84 -0.86 -4.94 -5.97
N LEU A 85 -0.88 -4.42 -4.74
CA LEU A 85 -0.97 -5.28 -3.55
C LEU A 85 -2.28 -6.07 -3.55
N GLU A 86 -3.38 -5.44 -3.92
CA GLU A 86 -4.67 -6.13 -4.01
C GLU A 86 -4.65 -7.21 -5.08
N GLU A 87 -4.06 -6.94 -6.25
CA GLU A 87 -3.87 -7.94 -7.31
C GLU A 87 -3.04 -9.12 -6.82
N GLU A 88 -1.95 -8.85 -6.10
CA GLU A 88 -1.11 -9.90 -5.53
C GLU A 88 -1.85 -10.72 -4.48
N ARG A 89 -2.69 -10.07 -3.67
CA ARG A 89 -3.52 -10.76 -2.68
C ARG A 89 -4.50 -11.71 -3.38
N GLU A 90 -5.17 -11.26 -4.42
CA GLU A 90 -6.09 -12.10 -5.19
C GLU A 90 -5.39 -13.26 -5.86
N ARG A 91 -4.23 -13.01 -6.45
CA ARG A 91 -3.43 -14.05 -7.09
C ARG A 91 -2.99 -15.11 -6.10
N GLU A 92 -2.53 -14.68 -4.92
CA GLU A 92 -2.13 -15.60 -3.84
C GLU A 92 -3.32 -16.42 -3.36
N GLN A 93 -4.49 -15.80 -3.23
CA GLN A 93 -5.70 -16.46 -2.80
C GLN A 93 -6.09 -17.58 -3.78
N GLN A 94 -6.05 -17.30 -5.07
CA GLN A 94 -6.36 -18.26 -6.11
C GLN A 94 -5.36 -19.41 -6.13
N GLU A 95 -4.07 -19.09 -6.03
CA GLU A 95 -3.02 -20.09 -6.03
C GLU A 95 -3.08 -20.98 -4.78
N TYR A 96 -3.38 -20.39 -3.64
CA TYR A 96 -3.56 -21.12 -2.39
C TYR A 96 -4.70 -22.13 -2.49
N TYR A 97 -5.86 -21.72 -2.99
CA TYR A 97 -7.00 -22.63 -3.14
C TYR A 97 -6.68 -23.76 -4.11
N LYS A 98 -6.02 -23.44 -5.20
CA LYS A 98 -5.63 -24.44 -6.20
C LYS A 98 -4.69 -25.49 -5.61
N GLN A 99 -3.66 -25.06 -4.90
CA GLN A 99 -2.70 -25.96 -4.28
C GLN A 99 -3.36 -26.78 -3.17
N ARG A 100 -4.22 -26.16 -2.40
CA ARG A 100 -4.97 -26.84 -1.35
C ARG A 100 -5.85 -27.94 -1.91
N GLN A 101 -6.57 -27.68 -2.99
CA GLN A 101 -7.39 -28.68 -3.65
C GLN A 101 -6.54 -29.86 -4.15
N GLN A 102 -5.37 -29.58 -4.71
CA GLN A 102 -4.48 -30.64 -5.17
C GLN A 102 -4.03 -31.54 -4.02
N LEU A 103 -3.68 -30.95 -2.89
CA LEU A 103 -3.28 -31.71 -1.71
C LEU A 103 -4.43 -32.54 -1.14
N GLU A 104 -5.64 -32.01 -1.14
CA GLU A 104 -6.82 -32.72 -0.66
C GLU A 104 -7.20 -33.88 -1.60
N GLN A 105 -7.04 -33.71 -2.92
CA GLN A 105 -7.33 -34.76 -3.90
C GLN A 105 -6.31 -35.90 -3.86
N ASP A 106 -5.07 -35.62 -3.51
CA ASP A 106 -4.01 -36.61 -3.43
C ASP A 106 -4.14 -37.50 -2.19
N HIS A 107 -5.13 -37.29 -1.36
CA HIS A 107 -5.45 -38.04 -0.17
C HIS A 107 -6.85 -38.61 -0.20
#